data_6429639d0055b0814b9a3f25ab6639c2
#
_entry.id   6429639d0055b0814b9a3f25ab6639c2
#
_cell.length_a   1.000
_cell.length_b   1.000
_cell.length_c   1.000
_cell.angle_alpha   90.00
_cell.angle_beta   90.00
_cell.angle_gamma   90.00
#
_symmetry.space_group_name_H-M   'P 1'
#
loop_
_entity.id
_entity.type
_entity.pdbx_description
1 polymer ?
#
loop_
_entity_poly.entity_id
_entity_poly.type
_entity_poly.pdbx_seq_one_letter_code
_entity_poly.pdbx_strand_id
1 'polypeptide(L)'
;MASARGRPRGFDRDQALERLMQVFWARGYEGAQLNDLTAAIGVKPPSFYAAFGSKEDAFREAIDLYIATIGSAPMRALEEAATVRDGLRSMLEGSVAVALSAKPGGCLLILGVVNCLPANEAVRAHLLNARRKTVELVAARLRRGVVDGELPVDTDIPRLAAFFHGIMQAISFQARDGATRADLYALIEPALHALDPC
;
A
#
# COMPACT_ATOMS: atom_id res chain seq x y z
N MET A 1 -45.58 -15.66 -27.78
CA MET A 1 -44.27 -16.06 -27.23
C MET A 1 -43.60 -14.83 -26.67
N ALA A 2 -43.60 -14.65 -25.36
CA ALA A 2 -42.99 -13.51 -24.69
C ALA A 2 -41.49 -13.82 -24.45
N SER A 3 -40.62 -13.03 -25.08
CA SER A 3 -39.17 -13.08 -24.87
C SER A 3 -38.88 -12.66 -23.43
N ALA A 4 -38.34 -13.56 -22.63
CA ALA A 4 -37.84 -13.27 -21.30
C ALA A 4 -36.63 -12.33 -21.48
N ARG A 5 -36.80 -11.03 -21.19
CA ARG A 5 -35.71 -10.10 -21.01
C ARG A 5 -34.87 -10.59 -19.85
N GLY A 6 -33.67 -11.13 -20.14
CA GLY A 6 -32.72 -11.49 -19.12
C GLY A 6 -32.44 -10.30 -18.21
N ARG A 7 -32.49 -10.58 -16.89
CA ARG A 7 -32.12 -9.64 -15.82
C ARG A 7 -30.77 -9.03 -16.20
N PRO A 8 -30.60 -7.70 -16.16
CA PRO A 8 -29.30 -7.08 -16.40
C PRO A 8 -28.24 -7.80 -15.55
N ARG A 9 -27.08 -8.13 -16.13
CA ARG A 9 -25.93 -8.65 -15.35
C ARG A 9 -25.75 -7.70 -14.17
N GLY A 10 -25.98 -8.22 -12.97
CA GLY A 10 -25.93 -7.43 -11.77
C GLY A 10 -24.59 -6.73 -11.66
N PHE A 11 -24.60 -5.50 -11.23
CA PHE A 11 -23.39 -4.74 -10.87
C PHE A 11 -22.60 -5.56 -9.83
N ASP A 12 -21.42 -6.01 -10.23
CA ASP A 12 -20.49 -6.72 -9.34
C ASP A 12 -19.74 -5.67 -8.54
N ARG A 13 -20.12 -5.51 -7.27
CA ARG A 13 -19.56 -4.49 -6.39
C ARG A 13 -18.09 -4.76 -6.05
N ASP A 14 -17.69 -6.01 -5.91
CA ASP A 14 -16.32 -6.39 -5.56
C ASP A 14 -15.38 -6.10 -6.73
N GLN A 15 -15.78 -6.49 -7.94
CA GLN A 15 -15.03 -6.14 -9.14
C GLN A 15 -14.98 -4.62 -9.37
N ALA A 16 -16.07 -3.90 -9.05
CA ALA A 16 -16.08 -2.45 -9.12
C ALA A 16 -15.10 -1.84 -8.11
N LEU A 17 -15.04 -2.33 -6.88
CA LEU A 17 -14.09 -1.86 -5.87
C LEU A 17 -12.64 -2.09 -6.30
N GLU A 18 -12.32 -3.23 -6.92
CA GLU A 18 -10.99 -3.47 -7.49
C GLU A 18 -10.62 -2.42 -8.55
N ARG A 19 -11.55 -2.08 -9.44
CA ARG A 19 -11.33 -1.05 -10.46
C ARG A 19 -11.16 0.34 -9.84
N LEU A 20 -11.93 0.68 -8.82
CA LEU A 20 -11.78 1.94 -8.08
C LEU A 20 -10.41 1.99 -7.38
N MET A 21 -9.97 0.89 -6.77
CA MET A 21 -8.64 0.78 -6.16
C MET A 21 -7.55 1.09 -7.19
N GLN A 22 -7.64 0.59 -8.42
CA GLN A 22 -6.66 0.89 -9.48
C GLN A 22 -6.66 2.38 -9.86
N VAL A 23 -7.84 3.03 -9.94
CA VAL A 23 -7.93 4.46 -10.22
C VAL A 23 -7.28 5.27 -9.09
N PHE A 24 -7.58 4.96 -7.85
CA PHE A 24 -6.97 5.61 -6.69
C PHE A 24 -5.47 5.36 -6.60
N TRP A 25 -5.00 4.17 -6.96
CA TRP A 25 -3.58 3.85 -6.98
C TRP A 25 -2.82 4.67 -8.04
N ALA A 26 -3.42 4.82 -9.21
CA ALA A 26 -2.82 5.60 -10.29
C ALA A 26 -2.79 7.10 -10.01
N ARG A 27 -3.87 7.66 -9.44
CA ARG A 27 -4.10 9.11 -9.37
C ARG A 27 -4.06 9.71 -7.97
N GLY A 28 -4.01 8.87 -6.93
CA GLY A 28 -4.22 9.28 -5.54
C GLY A 28 -5.66 9.74 -5.29
N TYR A 29 -5.96 10.08 -4.03
CA TYR A 29 -7.30 10.53 -3.66
C TYR A 29 -7.68 11.84 -4.34
N GLU A 30 -6.81 12.86 -4.25
CA GLU A 30 -7.13 14.20 -4.79
C GLU A 30 -7.25 14.20 -6.32
N GLY A 31 -6.37 13.47 -7.01
CA GLY A 31 -6.35 13.39 -8.47
C GLY A 31 -7.46 12.54 -9.09
N ALA A 32 -8.06 11.61 -8.33
CA ALA A 32 -9.16 10.80 -8.81
C ALA A 32 -10.48 11.59 -8.78
N GLN A 33 -10.97 12.00 -9.95
CA GLN A 33 -12.25 12.70 -10.07
C GLN A 33 -13.43 11.73 -10.10
N LEU A 34 -14.64 12.19 -9.71
CA LEU A 34 -15.85 11.34 -9.75
C LEU A 34 -16.10 10.75 -11.14
N ASN A 35 -15.82 11.50 -12.20
CA ASN A 35 -15.97 11.03 -13.57
C ASN A 35 -15.01 9.87 -13.89
N ASP A 36 -13.77 9.89 -13.37
CA ASP A 36 -12.82 8.80 -13.54
C ASP A 36 -13.31 7.53 -12.86
N LEU A 37 -13.81 7.67 -11.63
CA LEU A 37 -14.33 6.57 -10.81
C LEU A 37 -15.55 5.93 -11.47
N THR A 38 -16.53 6.74 -11.87
CA THR A 38 -17.77 6.24 -12.49
C THR A 38 -17.51 5.62 -13.87
N ALA A 39 -16.60 6.20 -14.65
CA ALA A 39 -16.17 5.64 -15.94
C ALA A 39 -15.47 4.28 -15.77
N ALA A 40 -14.59 4.14 -14.78
CA ALA A 40 -13.86 2.90 -14.53
C ALA A 40 -14.78 1.71 -14.20
N ILE A 41 -15.90 1.96 -13.54
CA ILE A 41 -16.88 0.92 -13.15
C ILE A 41 -18.13 0.86 -14.05
N GLY A 42 -18.21 1.77 -15.03
CA GLY A 42 -19.29 1.77 -16.04
C GLY A 42 -20.66 2.15 -15.51
N VAL A 43 -20.73 3.05 -14.49
CA VAL A 43 -21.99 3.49 -13.89
C VAL A 43 -22.16 5.01 -13.96
N LYS A 44 -23.38 5.49 -13.70
CA LYS A 44 -23.66 6.92 -13.51
C LYS A 44 -23.42 7.35 -12.06
N PRO A 45 -23.17 8.65 -11.77
CA PRO A 45 -22.93 9.14 -10.41
C PRO A 45 -23.96 8.70 -9.36
N PRO A 46 -25.28 8.71 -9.60
CA PRO A 46 -26.24 8.22 -8.61
C PRO A 46 -26.02 6.75 -8.20
N SER A 47 -25.66 5.89 -9.15
CA SER A 47 -25.38 4.48 -8.88
C SER A 47 -24.07 4.29 -8.10
N PHE A 48 -23.06 5.13 -8.35
CA PHE A 48 -21.82 5.16 -7.56
C PHE A 48 -22.12 5.49 -6.09
N TYR A 49 -22.86 6.57 -5.84
CA TYR A 49 -23.22 6.97 -4.48
C TYR A 49 -24.10 5.93 -3.78
N ALA A 50 -25.00 5.29 -4.50
CA ALA A 50 -25.83 4.21 -3.94
C ALA A 50 -24.99 2.98 -3.54
N ALA A 51 -23.90 2.68 -4.26
CA ALA A 51 -23.03 1.52 -4.00
C ALA A 51 -21.96 1.78 -2.95
N PHE A 52 -21.36 2.99 -2.93
CA PHE A 52 -20.16 3.32 -2.17
C PHE A 52 -20.35 4.48 -1.20
N GLY A 53 -21.52 5.12 -1.11
CA GLY A 53 -21.79 6.25 -0.23
C GLY A 53 -21.11 7.54 -0.69
N SER A 54 -19.83 7.63 -0.57
CA SER A 54 -19.03 8.82 -0.96
C SER A 54 -17.73 8.42 -1.65
N LYS A 55 -17.01 9.40 -2.22
CA LYS A 55 -15.64 9.19 -2.72
C LYS A 55 -14.70 8.79 -1.58
N GLU A 56 -14.90 9.35 -0.39
CA GLU A 56 -14.14 9.03 0.80
C GLU A 56 -14.36 7.59 1.23
N ASP A 57 -15.61 7.13 1.32
CA ASP A 57 -15.93 5.75 1.69
C ASP A 57 -15.37 4.76 0.67
N ALA A 58 -15.53 5.03 -0.63
CA ALA A 58 -14.96 4.23 -1.71
C ALA A 58 -13.43 4.15 -1.61
N PHE A 59 -12.75 5.25 -1.24
CA PHE A 59 -11.30 5.26 -1.05
C PHE A 59 -10.88 4.44 0.16
N ARG A 60 -11.58 4.54 1.28
CA ARG A 60 -11.31 3.75 2.49
C ARG A 60 -11.43 2.26 2.20
N GLU A 61 -12.52 1.85 1.56
CA GLU A 61 -12.71 0.46 1.15
C GLU A 61 -11.62 0.00 0.16
N ALA A 62 -11.20 0.85 -0.77
CA ALA A 62 -10.12 0.54 -1.69
C ALA A 62 -8.77 0.36 -0.97
N ILE A 63 -8.48 1.14 0.07
CA ILE A 63 -7.31 0.97 0.93
C ILE A 63 -7.37 -0.35 1.69
N ASP A 64 -8.53 -0.69 2.27
CA ASP A 64 -8.71 -1.94 3.01
C ASP A 64 -8.54 -3.16 2.08
N LEU A 65 -9.11 -3.11 0.87
CA LEU A 65 -8.91 -4.13 -0.15
C LEU A 65 -7.42 -4.25 -0.55
N TYR A 66 -6.75 -3.11 -0.78
CA TYR A 66 -5.33 -3.10 -1.10
C TYR A 66 -4.49 -3.77 -0.01
N ILE A 67 -4.74 -3.45 1.25
CA ILE A 67 -4.05 -4.06 2.40
C ILE A 67 -4.33 -5.57 2.45
N ALA A 68 -5.59 -5.98 2.27
CA ALA A 68 -5.98 -7.38 2.34
C ALA A 68 -5.39 -8.25 1.21
N THR A 69 -5.02 -7.64 0.09
CA THR A 69 -4.58 -8.35 -1.12
C THR A 69 -3.09 -8.11 -1.42
N ILE A 70 -2.77 -6.97 -2.04
CA ILE A 70 -1.44 -6.68 -2.60
C ILE A 70 -0.50 -6.12 -1.53
N GLY A 71 -0.99 -5.18 -0.73
CA GLY A 71 -0.18 -4.37 0.19
C GLY A 71 0.36 -5.15 1.40
N SER A 72 -0.22 -6.29 1.74
CA SER A 72 0.25 -7.12 2.86
C SER A 72 1.44 -8.01 2.53
N ALA A 73 1.73 -8.25 1.26
CA ALA A 73 2.78 -9.18 0.85
C ALA A 73 4.17 -8.87 1.48
N PRO A 74 4.65 -7.62 1.50
CA PRO A 74 5.92 -7.30 2.16
C PRO A 74 5.93 -7.61 3.67
N MET A 75 4.81 -7.36 4.35
CA MET A 75 4.70 -7.59 5.80
C MET A 75 4.62 -9.08 6.14
N ARG A 76 3.96 -9.88 5.30
CA ARG A 76 3.99 -11.34 5.45
C ARG A 76 5.40 -11.89 5.26
N ALA A 77 6.12 -11.45 4.23
CA ALA A 77 7.49 -11.86 3.98
C ALA A 77 8.43 -11.51 5.16
N LEU A 78 8.23 -10.34 5.78
CA LEU A 78 8.94 -9.94 7.00
C LEU A 78 8.69 -10.90 8.17
N GLU A 79 7.45 -11.32 8.36
CA GLU A 79 7.03 -12.14 9.50
C GLU A 79 7.43 -13.61 9.34
N GLU A 80 7.35 -14.14 8.13
CA GLU A 80 7.60 -15.56 7.82
C GLU A 80 9.09 -15.92 7.75
N ALA A 81 9.99 -14.95 7.61
CA ALA A 81 11.41 -15.18 7.47
C ALA A 81 12.05 -15.67 8.78
N ALA A 82 13.05 -16.56 8.65
CA ALA A 82 13.75 -17.16 9.78
C ALA A 82 14.54 -16.13 10.61
N THR A 83 15.23 -15.19 9.95
CA THR A 83 16.04 -14.17 10.62
C THR A 83 15.51 -12.76 10.39
N VAL A 84 15.88 -11.80 11.26
CA VAL A 84 15.56 -10.37 11.08
C VAL A 84 16.09 -9.86 9.75
N ARG A 85 17.34 -10.19 9.43
CA ARG A 85 18.01 -9.73 8.20
C ARG A 85 17.27 -10.23 6.95
N ASP A 86 16.95 -11.54 6.92
CA ASP A 86 16.20 -12.12 5.80
C ASP A 86 14.79 -11.54 5.71
N GLY A 87 14.14 -11.30 6.84
CA GLY A 87 12.82 -10.69 6.91
C GLY A 87 12.79 -9.28 6.34
N LEU A 88 13.74 -8.44 6.74
CA LEU A 88 13.84 -7.08 6.22
C LEU A 88 14.22 -7.06 4.74
N ARG A 89 15.11 -7.96 4.30
CA ARG A 89 15.42 -8.18 2.88
C ARG A 89 14.15 -8.51 2.11
N SER A 90 13.46 -9.57 2.50
CA SER A 90 12.24 -10.05 1.83
C SER A 90 11.12 -9.00 1.81
N MET A 91 11.01 -8.23 2.89
CA MET A 91 10.08 -7.08 2.96
C MET A 91 10.42 -6.01 1.92
N LEU A 92 11.70 -5.64 1.78
CA LEU A 92 12.11 -4.62 0.81
C LEU A 92 11.97 -5.13 -0.63
N GLU A 93 12.35 -6.38 -0.90
CA GLU A 93 12.14 -7.03 -2.20
C GLU A 93 10.65 -7.12 -2.56
N GLY A 94 9.81 -7.50 -1.59
CA GLY A 94 8.36 -7.47 -1.72
C GLY A 94 7.82 -6.06 -1.99
N SER A 95 8.41 -5.04 -1.36
CA SER A 95 8.06 -3.63 -1.61
C SER A 95 8.41 -3.20 -3.03
N VAL A 96 9.54 -3.64 -3.57
CA VAL A 96 9.91 -3.43 -4.98
C VAL A 96 8.90 -4.13 -5.91
N ALA A 97 8.55 -5.39 -5.62
CA ALA A 97 7.58 -6.13 -6.41
C ALA A 97 6.22 -5.43 -6.46
N VAL A 98 5.71 -4.98 -5.29
CA VAL A 98 4.47 -4.20 -5.19
C VAL A 98 4.58 -2.88 -5.95
N ALA A 99 5.67 -2.14 -5.77
CA ALA A 99 5.85 -0.84 -6.41
C ALA A 99 5.91 -0.93 -7.95
N LEU A 100 6.34 -2.05 -8.50
CA LEU A 100 6.41 -2.29 -9.94
C LEU A 100 5.18 -3.05 -10.51
N SER A 101 4.23 -3.46 -9.68
CA SER A 101 3.08 -4.27 -10.10
C SER A 101 1.97 -3.45 -10.79
N ALA A 102 1.98 -2.12 -10.66
CA ALA A 102 0.99 -1.21 -11.24
C ALA A 102 1.65 -0.12 -12.10
N LYS A 103 0.85 0.54 -12.92
CA LYS A 103 1.27 1.72 -13.70
C LYS A 103 0.28 2.87 -13.47
N PRO A 104 0.79 4.06 -13.08
CA PRO A 104 2.19 4.34 -12.70
C PRO A 104 2.59 3.59 -11.42
N GLY A 105 3.88 3.31 -11.23
CA GLY A 105 4.42 2.52 -10.11
C GLY A 105 4.15 3.12 -8.72
N GLY A 106 4.68 2.46 -7.70
CA GLY A 106 4.61 2.88 -6.29
C GLY A 106 3.55 2.18 -5.46
N CYS A 107 3.49 2.46 -4.17
CA CYS A 107 2.56 1.85 -3.21
C CYS A 107 1.37 2.77 -2.94
N LEU A 108 0.14 2.24 -2.97
CA LEU A 108 -1.07 3.03 -2.70
C LEU A 108 -1.07 3.63 -1.28
N LEU A 109 -0.57 2.91 -0.27
CA LEU A 109 -0.49 3.44 1.10
C LEU A 109 0.46 4.63 1.23
N ILE A 110 1.51 4.68 0.41
CA ILE A 110 2.51 5.74 0.44
C ILE A 110 2.05 6.92 -0.41
N LEU A 111 1.59 6.67 -1.64
CA LEU A 111 1.31 7.69 -2.64
C LEU A 111 -0.16 8.08 -2.75
N GLY A 112 -1.08 7.35 -2.11
CA GLY A 112 -2.52 7.60 -2.23
C GLY A 112 -2.98 8.97 -1.74
N VAL A 113 -2.27 9.55 -0.76
CA VAL A 113 -2.45 10.94 -0.31
C VAL A 113 -1.07 11.52 0.01
N VAL A 114 -0.46 12.18 -0.96
CA VAL A 114 0.80 12.95 -0.77
C VAL A 114 0.46 14.37 -0.36
N ASN A 115 -0.38 15.04 -1.14
CA ASN A 115 -0.96 16.32 -0.80
C ASN A 115 -2.43 16.14 -0.42
N CYS A 116 -2.91 16.85 0.58
CA CYS A 116 -4.26 16.72 1.08
C CYS A 116 -4.87 18.12 1.31
N LEU A 117 -6.05 18.32 0.74
CA LEU A 117 -6.84 19.51 1.06
C LEU A 117 -7.32 19.42 2.51
N PRO A 118 -7.45 20.58 3.22
CA PRO A 118 -7.93 20.59 4.61
C PRO A 118 -9.28 19.88 4.80
N ALA A 119 -10.16 19.95 3.80
CA ALA A 119 -11.46 19.28 3.81
C ALA A 119 -11.37 17.75 3.80
N ASN A 120 -10.22 17.17 3.43
CA ASN A 120 -9.99 15.74 3.28
C ASN A 120 -9.08 15.17 4.37
N GLU A 121 -8.97 15.85 5.51
CA GLU A 121 -8.11 15.45 6.63
C GLU A 121 -8.43 14.03 7.14
N ALA A 122 -9.70 13.61 7.11
CA ALA A 122 -10.10 12.27 7.52
C ALA A 122 -9.50 11.18 6.62
N VAL A 123 -9.38 11.45 5.31
CA VAL A 123 -8.72 10.56 4.33
C VAL A 123 -7.22 10.46 4.63
N ARG A 124 -6.58 11.59 4.90
CA ARG A 124 -5.17 11.65 5.28
C ARG A 124 -4.90 10.87 6.57
N ALA A 125 -5.76 11.05 7.58
CA ALA A 125 -5.65 10.35 8.85
C ALA A 125 -5.79 8.83 8.68
N HIS A 126 -6.69 8.36 7.82
CA HIS A 126 -6.85 6.93 7.52
C HIS A 126 -5.56 6.32 6.96
N LEU A 127 -4.94 6.94 5.94
CA LEU A 127 -3.67 6.48 5.40
C LEU A 127 -2.50 6.60 6.38
N LEU A 128 -2.47 7.67 7.18
CA LEU A 128 -1.46 7.83 8.23
C LEU A 128 -1.51 6.66 9.23
N ASN A 129 -2.71 6.26 9.64
CA ASN A 129 -2.90 5.12 10.54
C ASN A 129 -2.43 3.81 9.90
N ALA A 130 -2.73 3.56 8.62
CA ALA A 130 -2.24 2.39 7.90
C ALA A 130 -0.70 2.36 7.84
N ARG A 131 -0.05 3.50 7.57
CA ARG A 131 1.42 3.61 7.58
C ARG A 131 2.02 3.40 8.97
N ARG A 132 1.40 3.95 10.03
CA ARG A 132 1.83 3.70 11.41
C ARG A 132 1.77 2.21 11.75
N LYS A 133 0.71 1.52 11.33
CA LYS A 133 0.60 0.06 11.48
C LYS A 133 1.76 -0.69 10.82
N THR A 134 2.18 -0.26 9.63
CA THR A 134 3.36 -0.84 8.96
C THR A 134 4.63 -0.65 9.81
N VAL A 135 4.87 0.55 10.35
CA VAL A 135 6.02 0.80 11.24
C VAL A 135 5.96 -0.06 12.48
N GLU A 136 4.77 -0.24 13.08
CA GLU A 136 4.57 -1.10 14.26
C GLU A 136 4.89 -2.57 13.96
N LEU A 137 4.53 -3.10 12.79
CA LEU A 137 4.86 -4.46 12.36
C LEU A 137 6.37 -4.65 12.21
N VAL A 138 7.06 -3.69 11.59
CA VAL A 138 8.53 -3.71 11.48
C VAL A 138 9.16 -3.67 12.87
N ALA A 139 8.69 -2.78 13.75
CA ALA A 139 9.19 -2.70 15.12
C ALA A 139 8.94 -3.98 15.92
N ALA A 140 7.82 -4.65 15.72
CA ALA A 140 7.52 -5.93 16.37
C ALA A 140 8.50 -7.03 15.95
N ARG A 141 8.83 -7.12 14.64
CA ARG A 141 9.82 -8.10 14.14
C ARG A 141 11.23 -7.82 14.71
N LEU A 142 11.62 -6.53 14.76
CA LEU A 142 12.90 -6.13 15.35
C LEU A 142 12.98 -6.48 16.85
N ARG A 143 11.91 -6.23 17.62
CA ARG A 143 11.86 -6.62 19.06
C ARG A 143 12.03 -8.13 19.22
N ARG A 144 11.36 -8.91 18.38
CA ARG A 144 11.53 -10.37 18.37
C ARG A 144 12.99 -10.74 18.13
N GLY A 145 13.67 -10.08 17.16
CA GLY A 145 15.08 -10.31 16.90
C GLY A 145 16.02 -9.97 18.07
N VAL A 146 15.69 -8.97 18.87
CA VAL A 146 16.43 -8.70 20.13
C VAL A 146 16.19 -9.83 21.15
N VAL A 147 14.96 -10.30 21.30
CA VAL A 147 14.63 -11.40 22.23
C VAL A 147 15.32 -12.70 21.81
N ASP A 148 15.39 -12.97 20.51
CA ASP A 148 16.00 -14.17 19.94
C ASP A 148 17.53 -14.08 19.83
N GLY A 149 18.14 -12.93 20.21
CA GLY A 149 19.60 -12.72 20.20
C GLY A 149 20.16 -12.41 18.79
N GLU A 150 19.32 -12.12 17.81
CA GLU A 150 19.72 -11.74 16.46
C GLU A 150 20.22 -10.28 16.39
N LEU A 151 19.77 -9.44 17.32
CA LEU A 151 20.14 -8.03 17.44
C LEU A 151 20.61 -7.70 18.86
N PRO A 152 21.51 -6.70 19.03
CA PRO A 152 21.92 -6.23 20.34
C PRO A 152 20.77 -5.77 21.21
N VAL A 153 20.89 -5.95 22.53
CA VAL A 153 19.82 -5.59 23.51
C VAL A 153 19.54 -4.08 23.56
N ASP A 154 20.50 -3.26 23.20
CA ASP A 154 20.44 -1.79 23.15
C ASP A 154 20.04 -1.24 21.77
N THR A 155 19.58 -2.11 20.86
CA THR A 155 19.11 -1.71 19.54
C THR A 155 18.00 -0.66 19.63
N ASP A 156 18.18 0.49 18.97
CA ASP A 156 17.15 1.54 18.84
C ASP A 156 16.07 1.12 17.85
N ILE A 157 15.14 0.29 18.32
CA ILE A 157 14.05 -0.28 17.52
C ILE A 157 13.18 0.78 16.86
N PRO A 158 12.74 1.86 17.54
CA PRO A 158 11.94 2.90 16.91
C PRO A 158 12.66 3.56 15.72
N ARG A 159 13.96 3.82 15.88
CA ARG A 159 14.78 4.44 14.83
C ARG A 159 14.96 3.51 13.63
N LEU A 160 15.28 2.24 13.86
CA LEU A 160 15.42 1.26 12.78
C LEU A 160 14.08 1.02 12.07
N ALA A 161 12.96 0.90 12.78
CA ALA A 161 11.65 0.72 12.16
C ALA A 161 11.27 1.92 11.27
N ALA A 162 11.53 3.14 11.74
CA ALA A 162 11.32 4.35 10.96
C ALA A 162 12.23 4.40 9.73
N PHE A 163 13.50 4.00 9.86
CA PHE A 163 14.45 3.93 8.77
C PHE A 163 14.00 2.97 7.67
N PHE A 164 13.68 1.70 8.00
CA PHE A 164 13.23 0.72 7.01
C PHE A 164 11.92 1.12 6.36
N HIS A 165 10.99 1.70 7.11
CA HIS A 165 9.79 2.29 6.51
C HIS A 165 10.12 3.45 5.56
N GLY A 166 11.13 4.27 5.89
CA GLY A 166 11.66 5.31 4.99
C GLY A 166 12.21 4.75 3.68
N ILE A 167 12.92 3.61 3.73
CA ILE A 167 13.38 2.91 2.51
C ILE A 167 12.20 2.41 1.66
N MET A 168 11.14 1.86 2.28
CA MET A 168 9.91 1.48 1.55
C MET A 168 9.28 2.69 0.86
N GLN A 169 9.29 3.86 1.51
CA GLN A 169 8.82 5.11 0.90
C GLN A 169 9.70 5.53 -0.28
N ALA A 170 11.02 5.45 -0.13
CA ALA A 170 11.98 5.75 -1.21
C ALA A 170 11.74 4.84 -2.43
N ILE A 171 11.61 3.53 -2.22
CA ILE A 171 11.27 2.55 -3.27
C ILE A 171 9.98 2.97 -3.99
N SER A 172 8.95 3.34 -3.23
CA SER A 172 7.65 3.72 -3.79
C SER A 172 7.73 4.98 -4.67
N PHE A 173 8.42 6.02 -4.21
CA PHE A 173 8.60 7.27 -4.96
C PHE A 173 9.47 7.05 -6.19
N GLN A 174 10.62 6.37 -6.06
CA GLN A 174 11.51 6.12 -7.19
C GLN A 174 10.83 5.25 -8.26
N ALA A 175 10.03 4.25 -7.86
CA ALA A 175 9.24 3.47 -8.82
C ALA A 175 8.21 4.33 -9.57
N ARG A 176 7.60 5.30 -8.90
CA ARG A 176 6.69 6.29 -9.50
C ARG A 176 7.40 7.17 -10.51
N ASP A 177 8.66 7.52 -10.24
CA ASP A 177 9.51 8.35 -11.09
C ASP A 177 10.14 7.54 -12.25
N GLY A 178 9.87 6.24 -12.33
CA GLY A 178 10.30 5.39 -13.43
C GLY A 178 11.61 4.65 -13.22
N ALA A 179 12.11 4.56 -11.98
CA ALA A 179 13.29 3.75 -11.67
C ALA A 179 13.10 2.30 -12.11
N THR A 180 14.18 1.70 -12.62
CA THR A 180 14.19 0.30 -13.03
C THR A 180 14.18 -0.63 -11.83
N ARG A 181 13.85 -1.89 -12.05
CA ARG A 181 13.98 -2.93 -11.02
C ARG A 181 15.39 -2.97 -10.42
N ALA A 182 16.42 -2.87 -11.24
CA ALA A 182 17.80 -2.89 -10.78
C ALA A 182 18.13 -1.71 -9.85
N ASP A 183 17.67 -0.50 -10.20
CA ASP A 183 17.87 0.69 -9.37
C ASP A 183 17.20 0.52 -7.99
N LEU A 184 15.99 -0.03 -7.94
CA LEU A 184 15.27 -0.24 -6.69
C LEU A 184 15.91 -1.33 -5.83
N TYR A 185 16.35 -2.44 -6.43
CA TYR A 185 17.08 -3.48 -5.71
C TYR A 185 18.43 -3.00 -5.15
N ALA A 186 19.08 -2.04 -5.81
CA ALA A 186 20.33 -1.45 -5.34
C ALA A 186 20.20 -0.71 -3.99
N LEU A 187 18.98 -0.37 -3.56
CA LEU A 187 18.72 0.23 -2.24
C LEU A 187 18.78 -0.78 -1.09
N ILE A 188 18.62 -2.08 -1.37
CA ILE A 188 18.36 -3.10 -0.34
C ILE A 188 19.65 -3.38 0.46
N GLU A 189 20.75 -3.73 -0.19
CA GLU A 189 21.99 -4.05 0.52
C GLU A 189 22.49 -2.90 1.40
N PRO A 190 22.58 -1.65 0.89
CA PRO A 190 22.96 -0.52 1.74
C PRO A 190 22.03 -0.33 2.95
N ALA A 191 20.72 -0.57 2.77
CA ALA A 191 19.76 -0.46 3.88
C ALA A 191 20.02 -1.53 4.95
N LEU A 192 20.37 -2.75 4.57
CA LEU A 192 20.64 -3.84 5.50
C LEU A 192 21.91 -3.65 6.33
N HIS A 193 22.86 -2.82 5.89
CA HIS A 193 24.02 -2.44 6.70
C HIS A 193 23.63 -1.69 7.97
N ALA A 194 22.44 -1.10 8.05
CA ALA A 194 21.93 -0.50 9.28
C ALA A 194 21.73 -1.51 10.44
N LEU A 195 21.79 -2.82 10.16
CA LEU A 195 21.73 -3.89 11.16
C LEU A 195 23.11 -4.31 11.67
N ASP A 196 24.18 -3.88 11.01
CA ASP A 196 25.53 -4.26 11.38
C ASP A 196 25.96 -3.51 12.64
N PRO A 197 26.64 -4.16 13.59
CA PRO A 197 27.15 -3.49 14.78
C PRO A 197 28.16 -2.39 14.40
N CYS A 198 28.10 -1.27 15.11
CA CYS A 198 29.04 -0.16 14.98
C CYS A 198 30.43 -0.53 15.49
#